data_1c811c1ce46d788973e34e23eac8746c
#
_entry.id   1c811c1ce46d788973e34e23eac8746c
#
_cell.length_a   1.000
_cell.length_b   1.000
_cell.length_c   1.000
_cell.angle_alpha   90.00
_cell.angle_beta   90.00
_cell.angle_gamma   90.00
#
_symmetry.space_group_name_H-M   'P 1'
#
loop_
_entity.id
_entity.type
_entity.pdbx_description
1 polymer ?
#
loop_
_entity_poly.entity_id
_entity_poly.type
_entity_poly.pdbx_seq_one_letter_code
_entity_poly.pdbx_strand_id
1 'polypeptide(L)'
;MPKVSEKERIQALEAKLKQLKVQQQRKEARARAIEGRRSRREEMRRKFLVGAIVLAKVDDGTLDKKILNGWLGPAIVRAEDRALFDLDNEA
;
A
#
# COMPACT_ATOMS: atom_id res chain seq x y z
N MET A 1 29.35 -31.40 -39.69
CA MET A 1 28.58 -30.44 -38.87
C MET A 1 29.10 -29.06 -39.10
N PRO A 2 28.24 -28.11 -39.41
CA PRO A 2 28.70 -26.74 -39.53
C PRO A 2 29.17 -26.24 -38.17
N LYS A 3 30.34 -25.72 -38.10
CA LYS A 3 30.86 -25.04 -36.90
C LYS A 3 30.17 -23.71 -36.79
N VAL A 4 29.54 -23.46 -35.66
CA VAL A 4 29.03 -22.14 -35.32
C VAL A 4 30.25 -21.22 -35.18
N SER A 5 30.24 -20.08 -35.87
CA SER A 5 31.31 -19.11 -35.78
C SER A 5 31.36 -18.50 -34.37
N GLU A 6 32.54 -18.02 -33.97
CA GLU A 6 32.69 -17.31 -32.69
C GLU A 6 31.76 -16.12 -32.57
N LYS A 7 31.56 -15.42 -33.67
CA LYS A 7 30.64 -14.29 -33.74
C LYS A 7 29.20 -14.71 -33.42
N GLU A 8 28.77 -15.84 -33.98
CA GLU A 8 27.42 -16.39 -33.72
C GLU A 8 27.27 -16.85 -32.28
N ARG A 9 28.32 -17.43 -31.67
CA ARG A 9 28.34 -17.78 -30.25
C ARG A 9 28.17 -16.57 -29.37
N ILE A 10 28.93 -15.51 -29.66
CA ILE A 10 28.86 -14.26 -28.90
C ILE A 10 27.44 -13.67 -28.97
N GLN A 11 26.86 -13.64 -30.15
CA GLN A 11 25.50 -13.15 -30.34
C GLN A 11 24.48 -13.98 -29.56
N ALA A 12 24.62 -15.31 -29.57
CA ALA A 12 23.75 -16.21 -28.83
C ALA A 12 23.88 -16.01 -27.32
N LEU A 13 25.09 -15.83 -26.81
CA LEU A 13 25.35 -15.56 -25.39
C LEU A 13 24.82 -14.21 -24.95
N GLU A 14 24.98 -13.19 -25.79
CA GLU A 14 24.44 -11.84 -25.53
C GLU A 14 22.91 -11.86 -25.46
N ALA A 15 22.27 -12.57 -26.40
CA ALA A 15 20.83 -12.75 -26.40
C ALA A 15 20.34 -13.47 -25.13
N LYS A 16 21.05 -14.52 -24.73
CA LYS A 16 20.75 -15.28 -23.53
C LYS A 16 20.90 -14.44 -22.28
N LEU A 17 21.98 -13.66 -22.21
CA LEU A 17 22.23 -12.76 -21.09
C LEU A 17 21.12 -11.70 -20.96
N LYS A 18 20.74 -11.10 -22.09
CA LYS A 18 19.66 -10.12 -22.13
C LYS A 18 18.35 -10.73 -21.62
N GLN A 19 18.03 -11.93 -22.07
CA GLN A 19 16.84 -12.67 -21.65
C GLN A 19 16.84 -12.92 -20.13
N LEU A 20 17.96 -13.36 -19.59
CA LEU A 20 18.11 -13.63 -18.16
C LEU A 20 17.97 -12.36 -17.33
N LYS A 21 18.54 -11.25 -17.79
CA LYS A 21 18.41 -9.94 -17.13
C LYS A 21 16.94 -9.47 -17.08
N VAL A 22 16.23 -9.63 -18.20
CA VAL A 22 14.80 -9.28 -18.26
C VAL A 22 13.98 -10.14 -17.29
N GLN A 23 14.26 -11.45 -17.24
CA GLN A 23 13.59 -12.35 -16.32
C GLN A 23 13.84 -11.96 -14.86
N GLN A 24 15.08 -11.62 -14.53
CA GLN A 24 15.46 -11.18 -13.19
C GLN A 24 14.72 -9.89 -12.80
N GLN A 25 14.70 -8.91 -13.70
CA GLN A 25 14.00 -7.64 -13.47
C GLN A 25 12.50 -7.85 -13.23
N ARG A 26 11.88 -8.77 -13.98
CA ARG A 26 10.47 -9.11 -13.80
C ARG A 26 10.21 -9.78 -12.44
N LYS A 27 11.10 -10.68 -12.01
CA LYS A 27 11.01 -11.31 -10.69
C LYS A 27 11.10 -10.28 -9.57
N GLU A 28 12.07 -9.38 -9.66
CA GLU A 28 12.27 -8.32 -8.68
C GLU A 28 11.08 -7.36 -8.63
N ALA A 29 10.56 -7.00 -9.80
CA ALA A 29 9.39 -6.13 -9.89
C ALA A 29 8.15 -6.78 -9.25
N ARG A 30 7.94 -8.08 -9.48
CA ARG A 30 6.85 -8.83 -8.86
C ARG A 30 7.01 -8.92 -7.35
N ALA A 31 8.23 -9.19 -6.88
CA ALA A 31 8.53 -9.25 -5.45
C ALA A 31 8.23 -7.91 -4.77
N ARG A 32 8.66 -6.80 -5.37
CA ARG A 32 8.37 -5.46 -4.86
C ARG A 32 6.88 -5.15 -4.84
N ALA A 33 6.15 -5.57 -5.89
CA ALA A 33 4.71 -5.36 -5.96
C ALA A 33 3.95 -6.15 -4.89
N ILE A 34 4.36 -7.40 -4.63
CA ILE A 34 3.78 -8.23 -3.57
C ILE A 34 4.04 -7.61 -2.20
N GLU A 35 5.27 -7.20 -1.93
CA GLU A 35 5.65 -6.56 -0.67
C GLU A 35 4.92 -5.23 -0.48
N GLY A 36 4.78 -4.43 -1.52
CA GLY A 36 4.02 -3.18 -1.48
C GLY A 36 2.56 -3.40 -1.12
N ARG A 37 1.92 -4.42 -1.72
CA ARG A 37 0.52 -4.77 -1.41
C ARG A 37 0.37 -5.27 0.03
N ARG A 38 1.31 -6.09 0.49
CA ARG A 38 1.33 -6.60 1.85
C ARG A 38 1.46 -5.45 2.86
N SER A 39 2.42 -4.56 2.63
CA SER A 39 2.66 -3.40 3.48
C SER A 39 1.41 -2.50 3.57
N ARG A 40 0.75 -2.23 2.44
CA ARG A 40 -0.48 -1.43 2.40
C ARG A 40 -1.62 -2.11 3.17
N ARG A 41 -1.77 -3.43 3.03
CA ARG A 41 -2.81 -4.18 3.77
C ARG A 41 -2.56 -4.13 5.27
N GLU A 42 -1.31 -4.28 5.70
CA GLU A 42 -0.95 -4.19 7.12
C GLU A 42 -1.22 -2.79 7.67
N GLU A 43 -0.88 -1.77 6.92
CA GLU A 43 -1.15 -0.39 7.30
C GLU A 43 -2.65 -0.11 7.42
N MET A 44 -3.43 -0.55 6.45
CA MET A 44 -4.89 -0.43 6.48
C MET A 44 -5.48 -1.19 7.67
N ARG A 45 -4.96 -2.37 7.97
CA ARG A 45 -5.40 -3.16 9.10
C ARG A 45 -5.10 -2.46 10.43
N ARG A 46 -3.90 -1.87 10.56
CA ARG A 46 -3.55 -1.06 11.75
C ARG A 46 -4.52 0.10 11.94
N LYS A 47 -4.81 0.84 10.87
CA LYS A 47 -5.75 1.97 10.90
C LYS A 47 -7.15 1.52 11.31
N PHE A 48 -7.60 0.41 10.75
CA PHE A 48 -8.90 -0.17 11.09
C PHE A 48 -8.98 -0.55 12.57
N LEU A 49 -7.96 -1.24 13.08
CA LEU A 49 -7.94 -1.68 14.48
C LEU A 49 -7.91 -0.50 15.44
N VAL A 50 -7.08 0.51 15.16
CA VAL A 50 -7.00 1.74 15.98
C VAL A 50 -8.35 2.45 15.95
N GLY A 51 -8.95 2.61 14.78
CA GLY A 51 -10.26 3.24 14.63
C GLY A 51 -11.36 2.51 15.39
N ALA A 52 -11.41 1.19 15.28
CA ALA A 52 -12.39 0.36 16.00
C ALA A 52 -12.25 0.50 17.51
N ILE A 53 -11.02 0.49 18.03
CA ILE A 53 -10.75 0.63 19.47
C ILE A 53 -11.12 2.04 19.94
N VAL A 54 -10.76 3.07 19.20
CA VAL A 54 -11.09 4.46 19.54
C VAL A 54 -12.60 4.67 19.59
N LEU A 55 -13.33 4.17 18.58
CA LEU A 55 -14.79 4.27 18.55
C LEU A 55 -15.43 3.50 19.70
N ALA A 56 -14.91 2.34 20.05
CA ALA A 56 -15.38 1.59 21.21
C ALA A 56 -15.17 2.38 22.52
N LYS A 57 -14.07 3.12 22.63
CA LYS A 57 -13.80 3.98 23.79
C LYS A 57 -14.75 5.18 23.88
N VAL A 58 -15.15 5.69 22.74
CA VAL A 58 -16.18 6.76 22.70
C VAL A 58 -17.54 6.19 23.13
N ASP A 59 -17.90 5.00 22.63
CA ASP A 59 -19.17 4.37 22.93
C ASP A 59 -19.31 3.99 24.42
N ASP A 60 -18.22 3.57 25.06
CA ASP A 60 -18.24 3.22 26.49
C ASP A 60 -18.04 4.42 27.43
N GLY A 61 -17.86 5.61 26.88
CA GLY A 61 -17.68 6.84 27.64
C GLY A 61 -16.27 7.11 28.14
N THR A 62 -15.31 6.21 27.86
CA THR A 62 -13.90 6.38 28.27
C THR A 62 -13.25 7.57 27.57
N LEU A 63 -13.58 7.76 26.29
CA LEU A 63 -13.10 8.89 25.49
C LEU A 63 -14.28 9.80 25.15
N ASP A 64 -14.17 11.07 25.49
CA ASP A 64 -15.19 12.06 25.15
C ASP A 64 -15.24 12.28 23.63
N LYS A 65 -16.42 12.16 23.07
CA LYS A 65 -16.66 12.41 21.64
C LYS A 65 -16.17 13.79 21.19
N LYS A 66 -16.26 14.79 22.04
CA LYS A 66 -15.77 16.13 21.73
C LYS A 66 -14.26 16.18 21.53
N ILE A 67 -13.52 15.39 22.30
CA ILE A 67 -12.07 15.26 22.16
C ILE A 67 -11.74 14.62 20.80
N LEU A 68 -12.39 13.52 20.46
CA LEU A 68 -12.23 12.85 19.17
C LEU A 68 -12.58 13.80 18.02
N ASN A 69 -13.70 14.47 18.08
CA ASN A 69 -14.13 15.42 17.05
C ASN A 69 -13.16 16.60 16.91
N GLY A 70 -12.53 17.01 18.00
CA GLY A 70 -11.47 18.01 17.99
C GLY A 70 -10.25 17.58 17.19
N TRP A 71 -9.94 16.30 17.21
CA TRP A 71 -8.85 15.74 16.39
C TRP A 71 -9.26 15.55 14.95
N LEU A 72 -10.49 15.08 14.70
CA LEU A 72 -11.00 14.77 13.36
C LEU A 72 -11.32 16.01 12.55
N GLY A 73 -11.84 17.05 13.17
CA GLY A 73 -12.30 18.25 12.48
C GLY A 73 -11.26 18.87 11.55
N PRO A 74 -10.04 19.18 12.05
CA PRO A 74 -8.98 19.73 11.18
C PRO A 74 -8.40 18.72 10.20
N ALA A 75 -8.48 17.43 10.50
CA ALA A 75 -7.81 16.36 9.73
C ALA A 75 -8.67 15.87 8.56
N ILE A 76 -9.99 15.87 8.72
CA ILE A 76 -10.92 15.36 7.70
C ILE A 76 -11.43 16.52 6.84
N VAL A 77 -11.13 16.44 5.55
CA VAL A 77 -11.42 17.52 4.59
C VAL A 77 -12.65 17.21 3.74
N ARG A 78 -12.85 15.94 3.37
CA ARG A 78 -13.92 15.54 2.46
C ARG A 78 -15.28 15.60 3.14
N ALA A 79 -16.25 16.23 2.49
CA ALA A 79 -17.59 16.39 3.03
C ALA A 79 -18.26 15.06 3.40
N GLU A 80 -18.07 14.05 2.56
CA GLU A 80 -18.61 12.70 2.76
C GLU A 80 -18.07 12.06 4.05
N ASP A 81 -16.78 12.24 4.30
CA ASP A 81 -16.11 11.70 5.48
C ASP A 81 -16.53 12.48 6.74
N ARG A 82 -16.65 13.80 6.62
CA ARG A 82 -17.10 14.66 7.72
C ARG A 82 -18.51 14.30 8.17
N ALA A 83 -19.37 13.97 7.21
CA ALA A 83 -20.75 13.55 7.50
C ALA A 83 -20.84 12.28 8.34
N LEU A 84 -19.87 11.37 8.21
CA LEU A 84 -19.82 10.14 8.99
C LEU A 84 -19.67 10.39 10.51
N PHE A 85 -19.12 11.53 10.87
CA PHE A 85 -18.88 11.91 12.27
C PHE A 85 -19.68 13.12 12.72
N ASP A 86 -20.62 13.57 11.90
CA ASP A 86 -21.47 14.76 12.17
C ASP A 86 -20.66 16.02 12.50
N LEU A 87 -19.47 16.17 11.87
CA LEU A 87 -18.55 17.28 12.17
C LEU A 87 -19.09 18.65 11.78
N ASP A 88 -19.98 18.71 10.79
CA ASP A 88 -20.53 19.96 10.28
C ASP A 88 -21.92 20.28 10.84
N ASN A 89 -22.47 19.40 11.68
CA ASN A 89 -23.80 19.56 12.30
C ASN A 89 -23.71 19.94 13.78
N GLU A 90 -22.73 20.77 14.13
CA GLU A 90 -22.66 21.29 15.49
C GLU A 90 -23.73 22.35 15.70
N ALA A 91 -24.64 22.03 16.57
CA ALA A 91 -25.57 23.03 17.07
C ALA A 91 -24.85 23.90 18.10
#